data_be659335af59be70495d18d5927040c0
#
_entry.id   be659335af59be70495d18d5927040c0
#
_cell.length_a   1.000
_cell.length_b   1.000
_cell.length_c   1.000
_cell.angle_alpha   90.00
_cell.angle_beta   90.00
_cell.angle_gamma   90.00
#
_symmetry.space_group_name_H-M   'P 1'
#
loop_
_entity.id
_entity.type
_entity.pdbx_description
1 polymer ?
#
loop_
_entity_poly.entity_id
_entity_poly.type
_entity_poly.pdbx_seq_one_letter_code
_entity_poly.pdbx_strand_id
1 'polypeptide(L)'
;MKTYDFMFSLGASCAVSMALRDAGLQFASFPFDWIGSPGLMAEVEMVESGFANWFEREDLKLWDVRHEEGAVQRVYKNMRTGFGFPHEFTNAFGLDDGYEKTREKYDRRIERFFKTLRASKNALGIYLEVATRRRLPDDSLAEVRRRLAAQFPGLQLDLVYFYEDPAPRVPEVVSERDGVTVVRAHYGKFLGGKPMHTVDRTEIVRFIHENFTVAGHDVAAEKARHEAEEKRKRKGHWGKGAVERWVNRKLFKTYRRLQDYLIEQKILPGDRPCWFEESDKTWPHGPVPEGS
;
A
#
# COMPACT_ATOMS: atom_id res chain seq x y z
N MET A 1 -12.22 -3.06 23.44
CA MET A 1 -10.96 -2.83 22.70
C MET A 1 -10.10 -4.08 22.81
N LYS A 2 -9.73 -4.69 21.68
CA LYS A 2 -8.85 -5.88 21.65
C LYS A 2 -7.38 -5.45 21.66
N THR A 3 -6.53 -6.17 22.37
CA THR A 3 -5.09 -5.89 22.50
C THR A 3 -4.28 -6.94 21.77
N TYR A 4 -3.36 -6.50 20.93
CA TYR A 4 -2.46 -7.37 20.16
C TYR A 4 -1.00 -7.05 20.49
N ASP A 5 -0.11 -8.04 20.38
CA ASP A 5 1.33 -7.81 20.47
C ASP A 5 1.84 -7.10 19.22
N PHE A 6 1.19 -7.33 18.07
CA PHE A 6 1.58 -6.76 16.79
C PHE A 6 0.37 -6.51 15.87
N MET A 7 0.36 -5.35 15.22
CA MET A 7 -0.59 -5.02 14.17
C MET A 7 0.16 -4.64 12.89
N PHE A 8 -0.31 -5.12 11.74
CA PHE A 8 0.38 -4.91 10.47
C PHE A 8 -0.57 -4.76 9.30
N SER A 9 -0.11 -4.05 8.28
CA SER A 9 -0.78 -3.94 6.99
C SER A 9 -0.54 -5.19 6.16
N LEU A 10 -1.61 -5.70 5.57
CA LEU A 10 -1.56 -6.68 4.48
C LEU A 10 -1.68 -6.00 3.10
N GLY A 11 -1.65 -4.67 3.02
CA GLY A 11 -1.57 -3.96 1.75
C GLY A 11 -2.92 -3.61 1.14
N ALA A 12 -3.19 -4.00 -0.06
CA ALA A 12 -3.79 -3.48 -1.25
C ALA A 12 -3.12 -2.17 -1.69
N SER A 13 -2.89 -1.24 -0.77
CA SER A 13 -2.19 0.03 -1.00
C SER A 13 -1.56 0.56 0.30
N CYS A 14 -0.91 1.69 0.24
CA CYS A 14 -0.36 2.37 1.42
C CYS A 14 -1.42 2.87 2.43
N ALA A 15 -2.71 2.76 2.12
CA ALA A 15 -3.78 3.34 2.94
C ALA A 15 -3.84 2.73 4.35
N VAL A 16 -3.67 1.40 4.49
CA VAL A 16 -3.67 0.75 5.80
C VAL A 16 -2.46 1.17 6.63
N SER A 17 -1.27 1.20 6.03
CA SER A 17 -0.06 1.64 6.72
C SER A 17 -0.18 3.09 7.21
N MET A 18 -0.75 3.95 6.35
CA MET A 18 -1.04 5.33 6.75
C MET A 18 -2.08 5.39 7.87
N ALA A 19 -3.13 4.55 7.83
CA ALA A 19 -4.14 4.50 8.88
C ALA A 19 -3.55 4.04 10.23
N LEU A 20 -2.73 2.98 10.23
CA LEU A 20 -2.01 2.53 11.42
C LEU A 20 -1.06 3.60 11.97
N ARG A 21 -0.40 4.33 11.10
CA ARG A 21 0.47 5.44 11.44
C ARG A 21 -0.29 6.61 12.05
N ASP A 22 -1.40 7.01 11.42
CA ASP A 22 -2.29 8.09 11.91
C ASP A 22 -2.94 7.70 13.26
N ALA A 23 -3.21 6.40 13.46
CA ALA A 23 -3.67 5.87 14.75
C ALA A 23 -2.55 5.77 15.81
N GLY A 24 -1.28 5.95 15.45
CA GLY A 24 -0.13 5.81 16.34
C GLY A 24 0.19 4.35 16.70
N LEU A 25 -0.19 3.40 15.85
CA LEU A 25 -0.04 1.95 16.08
C LEU A 25 1.06 1.31 15.23
N GLN A 26 1.71 2.08 14.34
CA GLN A 26 2.80 1.60 13.50
C GLN A 26 4.16 2.05 14.06
N PHE A 27 4.95 1.13 14.61
CA PHE A 27 6.27 1.42 15.15
C PHE A 27 7.42 1.31 14.14
N ALA A 28 7.20 0.60 13.02
CA ALA A 28 8.19 0.42 11.95
C ALA A 28 7.49 0.19 10.62
N SER A 29 8.24 0.27 9.50
CA SER A 29 7.74 -0.14 8.20
C SER A 29 8.02 -1.62 7.95
N PHE A 30 7.05 -2.30 7.31
CA PHE A 30 7.03 -3.70 6.95
C PHE A 30 6.89 -3.90 5.43
N PRO A 31 7.03 -5.12 4.88
CA PRO A 31 7.09 -5.30 3.43
C PRO A 31 5.88 -4.75 2.67
N PHE A 32 4.68 -4.95 3.19
CA PHE A 32 3.43 -4.58 2.50
C PHE A 32 2.99 -3.12 2.70
N ASP A 33 3.74 -2.31 3.43
CA ASP A 33 3.28 -0.97 3.84
C ASP A 33 3.16 0.05 2.71
N TRP A 34 4.04 0.00 1.72
CA TRP A 34 4.19 1.06 0.72
C TRP A 34 4.15 0.54 -0.71
N ILE A 35 3.30 -0.45 -0.95
CA ILE A 35 3.21 -1.18 -2.21
C ILE A 35 1.83 -1.04 -2.84
N GLY A 36 1.72 -1.41 -4.09
CA GLY A 36 0.47 -1.81 -4.72
C GLY A 36 0.40 -3.33 -4.80
N SER A 37 -0.70 -3.91 -4.36
CA SER A 37 -0.87 -5.36 -4.30
C SER A 37 -1.83 -5.86 -5.37
N PRO A 38 -1.57 -7.03 -5.98
CA PRO A 38 -2.52 -7.69 -6.87
C PRO A 38 -3.76 -8.22 -6.12
N GLY A 39 -3.67 -8.42 -4.80
CA GLY A 39 -4.79 -8.84 -3.97
C GLY A 39 -4.35 -9.63 -2.74
N LEU A 40 -5.26 -9.78 -1.78
CA LEU A 40 -4.97 -10.37 -0.47
C LEU A 40 -4.41 -11.81 -0.57
N MET A 41 -4.87 -12.61 -1.53
CA MET A 41 -4.35 -13.96 -1.72
C MET A 41 -2.88 -13.96 -2.17
N ALA A 42 -2.49 -13.04 -3.05
CA ALA A 42 -1.09 -12.91 -3.48
C ALA A 42 -0.15 -12.53 -2.33
N GLU A 43 -0.65 -11.77 -1.35
CA GLU A 43 0.12 -11.44 -0.15
C GLU A 43 0.32 -12.66 0.75
N VAL A 44 -0.69 -13.52 0.87
CA VAL A 44 -0.56 -14.82 1.56
C VAL A 44 0.51 -15.67 0.89
N GLU A 45 0.43 -15.84 -0.43
CA GLU A 45 1.40 -16.61 -1.22
C GLU A 45 2.82 -16.05 -1.07
N MET A 46 2.93 -14.73 -0.98
CA MET A 46 4.22 -14.08 -0.76
C MET A 46 4.80 -14.39 0.63
N VAL A 47 3.97 -14.43 1.67
CA VAL A 47 4.40 -14.83 3.02
C VAL A 47 4.78 -16.31 3.04
N GLU A 48 3.99 -17.18 2.42
CA GLU A 48 4.24 -18.63 2.34
C GLU A 48 5.54 -18.96 1.61
N SER A 49 5.86 -18.21 0.55
CA SER A 49 7.11 -18.38 -0.19
C SER A 49 8.33 -17.75 0.50
N GLY A 50 8.16 -17.10 1.67
CA GLY A 50 9.23 -16.37 2.33
C GLY A 50 9.68 -15.15 1.52
N PHE A 51 8.78 -14.51 0.77
CA PHE A 51 9.04 -13.41 -0.16
C PHE A 51 9.96 -13.78 -1.34
N ALA A 52 9.89 -15.03 -1.80
CA ALA A 52 10.57 -15.44 -3.03
C ALA A 52 10.13 -14.57 -4.22
N ASN A 53 11.10 -14.16 -5.03
CA ASN A 53 10.90 -13.30 -6.22
C ASN A 53 10.25 -11.93 -5.91
N TRP A 54 10.30 -11.48 -4.64
CA TRP A 54 9.67 -10.23 -4.23
C TRP A 54 10.21 -9.01 -4.97
N PHE A 55 11.52 -8.89 -5.07
CA PHE A 55 12.17 -7.69 -5.60
C PHE A 55 13.38 -8.06 -6.48
N GLU A 56 13.18 -8.99 -7.41
CA GLU A 56 14.23 -9.37 -8.36
C GLU A 56 14.34 -8.35 -9.50
N ARG A 57 15.56 -7.93 -9.82
CA ARG A 57 15.83 -6.83 -10.76
C ARG A 57 15.27 -7.11 -12.16
N GLU A 58 15.41 -8.33 -12.65
CA GLU A 58 14.94 -8.79 -13.96
C GLU A 58 13.42 -8.76 -14.09
N ASP A 59 12.71 -8.95 -12.99
CA ASP A 59 11.25 -8.93 -12.94
C ASP A 59 10.66 -7.52 -12.83
N LEU A 60 11.48 -6.51 -12.44
CA LEU A 60 11.02 -5.14 -12.26
C LEU A 60 10.99 -4.39 -13.61
N LYS A 61 9.80 -3.94 -14.00
CA LYS A 61 9.59 -3.11 -15.20
C LYS A 61 9.00 -1.75 -14.79
N LEU A 62 9.44 -0.71 -15.49
CA LEU A 62 8.82 0.61 -15.33
C LEU A 62 7.37 0.53 -15.81
N TRP A 63 6.44 0.77 -14.88
CA TRP A 63 5.00 0.66 -15.12
C TRP A 63 4.35 2.02 -15.35
N ASP A 64 4.77 3.03 -14.56
CA ASP A 64 4.18 4.36 -14.59
C ASP A 64 5.20 5.43 -14.17
N VAL A 65 5.00 6.64 -14.63
CA VAL A 65 5.78 7.81 -14.20
C VAL A 65 4.82 8.89 -13.72
N ARG A 66 4.85 9.18 -12.44
CA ARG A 66 3.98 10.19 -11.81
C ARG A 66 4.75 11.45 -11.51
N HIS A 67 4.06 12.55 -11.63
CA HIS A 67 4.59 13.86 -11.31
C HIS A 67 3.74 14.46 -10.19
N GLU A 68 4.19 14.27 -8.96
CA GLU A 68 3.50 14.74 -7.76
C GLU A 68 4.32 15.79 -7.02
N GLU A 69 3.73 16.93 -6.70
CA GLU A 69 4.33 17.99 -5.90
C GLU A 69 5.74 18.45 -6.35
N GLY A 70 6.03 18.34 -7.66
CA GLY A 70 7.33 18.71 -8.23
C GLY A 70 8.40 17.62 -8.13
N ALA A 71 8.03 16.40 -7.72
CA ALA A 71 8.87 15.22 -7.78
C ALA A 71 8.41 14.28 -8.90
N VAL A 72 9.36 13.61 -9.52
CA VAL A 72 9.10 12.52 -10.47
C VAL A 72 9.14 11.21 -9.68
N GLN A 73 8.04 10.48 -9.67
CA GLN A 73 7.96 9.13 -9.11
C GLN A 73 7.93 8.12 -10.24
N ARG A 74 8.85 7.16 -10.23
CA ARG A 74 8.84 6.03 -11.14
C ARG A 74 8.26 4.82 -10.42
N VAL A 75 7.10 4.39 -10.88
CA VAL A 75 6.44 3.19 -10.36
C VAL A 75 6.99 1.98 -11.09
N TYR A 76 7.60 1.06 -10.37
CA TYR A 76 8.02 -0.22 -10.93
C TYR A 76 7.04 -1.30 -10.50
N LYS A 77 6.78 -2.24 -11.39
CA LYS A 77 5.97 -3.43 -11.13
C LYS A 77 6.84 -4.66 -11.31
N ASN A 78 6.76 -5.57 -10.36
CA ASN A 78 7.29 -6.90 -10.52
C ASN A 78 6.33 -7.70 -11.42
N MET A 79 6.79 -8.07 -12.61
CA MET A 79 5.94 -8.72 -13.62
C MET A 79 5.68 -10.19 -13.30
N ARG A 80 6.46 -10.82 -12.43
CA ARG A 80 6.25 -12.20 -11.98
C ARG A 80 5.19 -12.29 -10.88
N THR A 81 5.27 -11.40 -9.90
CA THR A 81 4.42 -11.45 -8.70
C THR A 81 3.23 -10.48 -8.76
N GLY A 82 3.27 -9.51 -9.68
CA GLY A 82 2.24 -8.49 -9.84
C GLY A 82 2.31 -7.32 -8.86
N PHE A 83 3.22 -7.34 -7.87
CA PHE A 83 3.35 -6.24 -6.90
C PHE A 83 3.96 -4.99 -7.52
N GLY A 84 3.45 -3.83 -7.10
CA GLY A 84 3.91 -2.52 -7.54
C GLY A 84 4.64 -1.76 -6.44
N PHE A 85 5.65 -0.99 -6.83
CA PHE A 85 6.53 -0.23 -5.94
C PHE A 85 6.48 1.26 -6.28
N PRO A 86 5.42 1.98 -5.85
CA PRO A 86 5.18 3.36 -6.27
C PRO A 86 6.05 4.41 -5.58
N HIS A 87 6.69 4.07 -4.44
CA HIS A 87 7.38 5.06 -3.60
C HIS A 87 8.89 4.88 -3.53
N GLU A 88 9.45 3.96 -4.31
CA GLU A 88 10.84 3.55 -4.15
C GLU A 88 11.82 4.35 -5.01
N PHE A 89 11.39 4.78 -6.18
CA PHE A 89 12.25 5.42 -7.16
C PHE A 89 11.72 6.82 -7.49
N THR A 90 12.39 7.84 -6.95
CA THR A 90 11.94 9.23 -7.06
C THR A 90 13.03 10.12 -7.62
N ASN A 91 12.65 11.19 -8.35
CA ASN A 91 13.54 12.21 -8.94
C ASN A 91 14.60 11.63 -9.89
N ALA A 92 15.89 11.86 -9.61
CA ALA A 92 17.00 11.42 -10.45
C ALA A 92 17.29 9.91 -10.35
N PHE A 93 16.75 9.22 -9.34
CA PHE A 93 17.08 7.82 -9.07
C PHE A 93 16.11 6.90 -9.82
N GLY A 94 16.59 6.26 -10.86
CA GLY A 94 15.94 5.15 -11.53
C GLY A 94 16.24 3.81 -10.84
N LEU A 95 15.87 2.71 -11.51
CA LEU A 95 16.13 1.36 -11.02
C LEU A 95 17.63 1.12 -10.87
N ASP A 96 18.44 1.57 -11.83
CA ASP A 96 19.88 1.32 -11.85
C ASP A 96 20.61 1.93 -10.66
N ASP A 97 20.22 3.15 -10.30
CA ASP A 97 20.88 3.87 -9.20
C ASP A 97 20.31 3.51 -7.81
N GLY A 98 19.08 3.03 -7.75
CA GLY A 98 18.34 2.82 -6.50
C GLY A 98 18.12 1.36 -6.09
N TYR A 99 18.41 0.41 -6.97
CA TYR A 99 18.06 -0.99 -6.78
C TYR A 99 18.64 -1.60 -5.51
N GLU A 100 19.95 -1.60 -5.35
CA GLU A 100 20.62 -2.24 -4.22
C GLU A 100 20.15 -1.70 -2.88
N LYS A 101 20.07 -0.39 -2.77
CA LYS A 101 19.58 0.28 -1.56
C LYS A 101 18.11 -0.08 -1.25
N THR A 102 17.30 -0.23 -2.28
CA THR A 102 15.89 -0.59 -2.14
C THR A 102 15.75 -2.06 -1.80
N ARG A 103 16.54 -2.95 -2.41
CA ARG A 103 16.61 -4.36 -2.08
C ARG A 103 16.96 -4.57 -0.62
N GLU A 104 18.07 -4.01 -0.15
CA GLU A 104 18.48 -4.07 1.27
C GLU A 104 17.38 -3.55 2.22
N LYS A 105 16.66 -2.50 1.81
CA LYS A 105 15.56 -1.98 2.60
C LYS A 105 14.43 -3.00 2.75
N TYR A 106 14.06 -3.71 1.67
CA TYR A 106 13.04 -4.75 1.72
C TYR A 106 13.52 -5.97 2.49
N ASP A 107 14.76 -6.39 2.32
CA ASP A 107 15.33 -7.51 3.08
C ASP A 107 15.23 -7.26 4.59
N ARG A 108 15.59 -6.06 5.05
CA ARG A 108 15.42 -5.66 6.47
C ARG A 108 13.96 -5.60 6.92
N ARG A 109 13.02 -5.20 6.04
CA ARG A 109 11.59 -5.17 6.36
C ARG A 109 11.01 -6.58 6.46
N ILE A 110 11.41 -7.47 5.56
CA ILE A 110 10.99 -8.88 5.54
C ILE A 110 11.52 -9.61 6.79
N GLU A 111 12.80 -9.46 7.08
CA GLU A 111 13.39 -10.04 8.30
C GLU A 111 12.66 -9.56 9.56
N ARG A 112 12.43 -8.26 9.68
CA ARG A 112 11.70 -7.68 10.79
C ARG A 112 10.28 -8.22 10.89
N PHE A 113 9.58 -8.34 9.78
CA PHE A 113 8.22 -8.88 9.72
C PHE A 113 8.14 -10.30 10.29
N PHE A 114 8.96 -11.20 9.79
CA PHE A 114 9.00 -12.58 10.29
C PHE A 114 9.45 -12.64 11.76
N LYS A 115 10.47 -11.88 12.13
CA LYS A 115 10.95 -11.82 13.51
C LYS A 115 9.86 -11.34 14.47
N THR A 116 9.13 -10.28 14.09
CA THR A 116 8.06 -9.74 14.94
C THR A 116 6.91 -10.74 15.08
N LEU A 117 6.44 -11.35 13.99
CA LEU A 117 5.36 -12.33 14.04
C LEU A 117 5.74 -13.57 14.88
N ARG A 118 6.97 -14.07 14.74
CA ARG A 118 7.45 -15.21 15.54
C ARG A 118 7.60 -14.89 17.02
N ALA A 119 7.83 -13.64 17.38
CA ALA A 119 7.94 -13.20 18.77
C ALA A 119 6.58 -12.86 19.42
N SER A 120 5.53 -12.69 18.62
CA SER A 120 4.20 -12.34 19.09
C SER A 120 3.40 -13.56 19.49
N LYS A 121 2.55 -13.44 20.51
CA LYS A 121 1.54 -14.45 20.88
C LYS A 121 0.25 -14.25 20.10
N ASN A 122 -0.10 -12.98 19.85
CA ASN A 122 -1.26 -12.60 19.05
C ASN A 122 -0.91 -11.46 18.11
N ALA A 123 -1.47 -11.48 16.91
CA ALA A 123 -1.27 -10.43 15.90
C ALA A 123 -2.54 -10.15 15.12
N LEU A 124 -2.66 -8.93 14.61
CA LEU A 124 -3.75 -8.48 13.76
C LEU A 124 -3.23 -8.05 12.40
N GLY A 125 -3.62 -8.77 11.36
CA GLY A 125 -3.48 -8.34 9.97
C GLY A 125 -4.65 -7.45 9.56
N ILE A 126 -4.38 -6.33 8.91
CA ILE A 126 -5.41 -5.42 8.41
C ILE A 126 -5.27 -5.28 6.91
N TYR A 127 -6.37 -5.51 6.20
CA TYR A 127 -6.46 -5.33 4.76
C TYR A 127 -7.58 -4.36 4.40
N LEU A 128 -7.31 -3.44 3.51
CA LEU A 128 -8.29 -2.53 2.93
C LEU A 128 -8.41 -2.82 1.45
N GLU A 129 -9.56 -3.33 1.01
CA GLU A 129 -9.78 -3.66 -0.39
C GLU A 129 -9.78 -2.40 -1.25
N VAL A 130 -9.37 -2.51 -2.49
CA VAL A 130 -9.45 -1.41 -3.45
C VAL A 130 -10.93 -1.10 -3.70
N ALA A 131 -11.30 0.19 -3.64
CA ALA A 131 -12.70 0.63 -3.72
C ALA A 131 -13.47 0.16 -4.97
N THR A 132 -12.76 -0.20 -6.04
CA THR A 132 -13.35 -0.72 -7.28
C THR A 132 -13.47 -2.24 -7.32
N ARG A 133 -12.90 -2.95 -6.35
CA ARG A 133 -12.94 -4.41 -6.29
C ARG A 133 -14.15 -4.89 -5.52
N ARG A 134 -14.65 -6.06 -5.91
CA ARG A 134 -15.70 -6.75 -5.16
C ARG A 134 -15.14 -7.27 -3.83
N ARG A 135 -15.98 -7.22 -2.80
CA ARG A 135 -15.73 -7.87 -1.52
C ARG A 135 -15.40 -9.36 -1.71
N LEU A 136 -14.38 -9.83 -1.02
CA LEU A 136 -14.08 -11.26 -0.97
C LEU A 136 -15.13 -12.02 -0.16
N PRO A 137 -15.48 -13.28 -0.57
CA PRO A 137 -16.34 -14.16 0.22
C PRO A 137 -15.74 -14.45 1.59
N ASP A 138 -16.59 -14.67 2.59
CA ASP A 138 -16.14 -14.98 3.96
C ASP A 138 -15.27 -16.24 4.03
N ASP A 139 -15.60 -17.26 3.25
CA ASP A 139 -14.81 -18.50 3.21
C ASP A 139 -13.39 -18.27 2.65
N SER A 140 -13.26 -17.38 1.65
CA SER A 140 -11.95 -16.97 1.14
C SER A 140 -11.14 -16.21 2.19
N LEU A 141 -11.79 -15.37 3.00
CA LEU A 141 -11.14 -14.64 4.08
C LEU A 141 -10.72 -15.58 5.23
N ALA A 142 -11.56 -16.56 5.57
CA ALA A 142 -11.23 -17.59 6.53
C ALA A 142 -10.03 -18.44 6.06
N GLU A 143 -9.97 -18.78 4.78
CA GLU A 143 -8.84 -19.48 4.17
C GLU A 143 -7.56 -18.65 4.21
N VAL A 144 -7.62 -17.37 3.84
CA VAL A 144 -6.49 -16.41 3.96
C VAL A 144 -5.94 -16.43 5.37
N ARG A 145 -6.81 -16.21 6.35
CA ARG A 145 -6.40 -16.19 7.77
C ARG A 145 -5.77 -17.52 8.20
N ARG A 146 -6.36 -18.65 7.80
CA ARG A 146 -5.85 -19.99 8.11
C ARG A 146 -4.46 -20.24 7.52
N ARG A 147 -4.27 -19.88 6.24
CA ARG A 147 -2.98 -20.02 5.53
C ARG A 147 -1.88 -19.16 6.16
N LEU A 148 -2.18 -17.89 6.48
CA LEU A 148 -1.24 -17.03 7.18
C LEU A 148 -0.89 -17.56 8.58
N ALA A 149 -1.88 -17.99 9.36
CA ALA A 149 -1.65 -18.53 10.69
C ALA A 149 -0.79 -19.80 10.66
N ALA A 150 -0.93 -20.64 9.63
CA ALA A 150 -0.14 -21.86 9.46
C ALA A 150 1.37 -21.58 9.30
N GLN A 151 1.77 -20.38 8.85
CA GLN A 151 3.18 -19.99 8.73
C GLN A 151 3.83 -19.66 10.09
N PHE A 152 3.03 -19.45 11.14
CA PHE A 152 3.50 -19.02 12.45
C PHE A 152 2.89 -19.90 13.56
N PRO A 153 3.40 -21.11 13.76
CA PRO A 153 2.89 -22.01 14.80
C PRO A 153 2.91 -21.37 16.18
N GLY A 154 1.77 -21.41 16.88
CA GLY A 154 1.60 -20.79 18.20
C GLY A 154 1.16 -19.31 18.19
N LEU A 155 1.12 -18.66 17.04
CA LEU A 155 0.58 -17.32 16.90
C LEU A 155 -0.95 -17.37 16.75
N GLN A 156 -1.67 -16.67 17.61
CA GLN A 156 -3.07 -16.34 17.38
C GLN A 156 -3.13 -15.17 16.39
N LEU A 157 -3.51 -15.44 15.15
CA LEU A 157 -3.62 -14.44 14.09
C LEU A 157 -5.09 -14.11 13.85
N ASP A 158 -5.45 -12.83 13.95
CA ASP A 158 -6.74 -12.30 13.54
C ASP A 158 -6.58 -11.45 12.26
N LEU A 159 -7.65 -11.32 11.51
CA LEU A 159 -7.73 -10.54 10.27
C LEU A 159 -8.88 -9.54 10.34
N VAL A 160 -8.62 -8.28 10.00
CA VAL A 160 -9.66 -7.29 9.70
C VAL A 160 -9.63 -6.98 8.22
N TYR A 161 -10.74 -7.17 7.55
CA TYR A 161 -10.94 -6.90 6.14
C TYR A 161 -11.96 -5.80 5.94
N PHE A 162 -11.50 -4.66 5.42
CA PHE A 162 -12.37 -3.55 5.02
C PHE A 162 -12.71 -3.65 3.53
N TYR A 163 -13.96 -3.37 3.19
CA TYR A 163 -14.38 -3.20 1.81
C TYR A 163 -15.22 -1.94 1.64
N GLU A 164 -15.16 -1.35 0.43
CA GLU A 164 -15.90 -0.14 0.09
C GLU A 164 -17.40 -0.40 0.02
N ASP A 165 -18.15 0.39 0.76
CA ASP A 165 -19.60 0.49 0.66
C ASP A 165 -19.99 1.94 0.96
N PRO A 166 -20.64 2.67 0.04
CA PRO A 166 -21.00 4.07 0.24
C PRO A 166 -22.17 4.28 1.21
N ALA A 167 -22.86 3.21 1.63
CA ALA A 167 -24.06 3.33 2.45
C ALA A 167 -23.80 3.73 3.91
N PRO A 168 -22.79 3.17 4.64
CA PRO A 168 -22.60 3.54 6.04
C PRO A 168 -21.87 4.89 6.18
N ARG A 169 -22.31 5.70 7.14
CA ARG A 169 -21.59 6.93 7.52
C ARG A 169 -20.35 6.65 8.39
N VAL A 170 -20.38 5.55 9.10
CA VAL A 170 -19.30 5.04 9.96
C VAL A 170 -19.05 3.57 9.62
N PRO A 171 -17.84 3.06 9.81
CA PRO A 171 -17.55 1.64 9.55
C PRO A 171 -18.44 0.72 10.38
N GLU A 172 -18.98 -0.31 9.76
CA GLU A 172 -19.86 -1.28 10.37
C GLU A 172 -19.31 -2.70 10.23
N VAL A 173 -19.25 -3.43 11.35
CA VAL A 173 -18.91 -4.85 11.33
C VAL A 173 -20.10 -5.64 10.78
N VAL A 174 -19.89 -6.34 9.68
CA VAL A 174 -20.93 -7.16 9.04
C VAL A 174 -20.78 -8.64 9.33
N SER A 175 -19.60 -9.08 9.71
CA SER A 175 -19.31 -10.46 10.11
C SER A 175 -18.10 -10.50 11.05
N GLU A 176 -18.18 -11.34 12.08
CA GLU A 176 -17.04 -11.65 12.95
C GLU A 176 -17.09 -13.14 13.27
N ARG A 177 -16.22 -13.92 12.64
CA ARG A 177 -16.12 -15.37 12.85
C ARG A 177 -14.71 -15.86 12.54
N ASP A 178 -14.30 -16.94 13.18
CA ASP A 178 -13.02 -17.65 12.93
C ASP A 178 -11.79 -16.75 12.92
N GLY A 179 -11.76 -15.69 13.77
CA GLY A 179 -10.68 -14.72 13.83
C GLY A 179 -10.65 -13.74 12.64
N VAL A 180 -11.73 -13.66 11.87
CA VAL A 180 -11.90 -12.71 10.76
C VAL A 180 -13.02 -11.73 11.12
N THR A 181 -12.72 -10.44 11.06
CA THR A 181 -13.70 -9.35 11.19
C THR A 181 -13.85 -8.67 9.83
N VAL A 182 -15.04 -8.69 9.27
CA VAL A 182 -15.37 -8.05 8.00
C VAL A 182 -16.09 -6.74 8.27
N VAL A 183 -15.56 -5.66 7.72
CA VAL A 183 -16.05 -4.30 7.97
C VAL A 183 -16.41 -3.63 6.65
N ARG A 184 -17.64 -3.13 6.54
CA ARG A 184 -18.01 -2.23 5.45
C ARG A 184 -17.75 -0.79 5.85
N ALA A 185 -17.17 0.00 4.94
CA ALA A 185 -16.83 1.39 5.21
C ALA A 185 -16.81 2.21 3.92
N HIS A 186 -17.19 3.46 4.01
CA HIS A 186 -17.05 4.40 2.90
C HIS A 186 -15.71 5.12 2.98
N TYR A 187 -14.80 4.82 2.08
CA TYR A 187 -13.46 5.41 2.01
C TYR A 187 -13.02 5.77 0.58
N GLY A 188 -13.70 5.27 -0.42
CA GLY A 188 -13.39 5.56 -1.82
C GLY A 188 -13.67 7.01 -2.15
N LYS A 189 -12.73 7.68 -2.80
CA LYS A 189 -12.94 9.01 -3.38
C LYS A 189 -13.13 8.89 -4.88
N PHE A 190 -14.19 9.53 -5.38
CA PHE A 190 -14.53 9.53 -6.79
C PHE A 190 -14.61 10.98 -7.30
N LEU A 191 -14.04 11.24 -8.46
CA LEU A 191 -14.14 12.52 -9.17
C LEU A 191 -14.71 12.26 -10.57
N GLY A 192 -15.91 12.81 -10.83
CA GLY A 192 -16.59 12.59 -12.11
C GLY A 192 -16.90 11.10 -12.39
N GLY A 193 -17.17 10.31 -11.34
CA GLY A 193 -17.44 8.87 -11.44
C GLY A 193 -16.19 7.99 -11.56
N LYS A 194 -15.00 8.58 -11.64
CA LYS A 194 -13.73 7.83 -11.66
C LYS A 194 -13.10 7.75 -10.26
N PRO A 195 -12.60 6.59 -9.84
CA PRO A 195 -11.95 6.45 -8.54
C PRO A 195 -10.69 7.29 -8.46
N MET A 196 -10.49 7.93 -7.32
CA MET A 196 -9.26 8.66 -7.01
C MET A 196 -8.24 7.74 -6.35
N HIS A 197 -6.95 8.07 -6.52
CA HIS A 197 -5.86 7.36 -5.84
C HIS A 197 -5.85 7.56 -4.32
N THR A 198 -6.51 8.62 -3.83
CA THR A 198 -6.55 8.94 -2.42
C THR A 198 -7.78 8.34 -1.77
N VAL A 199 -7.57 7.68 -0.65
CA VAL A 199 -8.60 7.10 0.20
C VAL A 199 -8.88 8.05 1.36
N ASP A 200 -10.14 8.24 1.74
CA ASP A 200 -10.47 8.89 3.00
C ASP A 200 -10.32 7.90 4.15
N ARG A 201 -9.30 8.10 4.97
CA ARG A 201 -8.97 7.19 6.06
C ARG A 201 -9.56 7.58 7.41
N THR A 202 -10.25 8.72 7.49
CA THR A 202 -10.70 9.30 8.77
C THR A 202 -11.47 8.29 9.60
N GLU A 203 -12.49 7.68 9.02
CA GLU A 203 -13.34 6.73 9.71
C GLU A 203 -12.63 5.38 9.98
N ILE A 204 -11.75 4.96 9.08
CA ILE A 204 -10.93 3.76 9.28
C ILE A 204 -9.96 3.93 10.45
N VAL A 205 -9.29 5.09 10.54
CA VAL A 205 -8.40 5.42 11.66
C VAL A 205 -9.18 5.42 12.97
N ARG A 206 -10.36 6.03 12.98
CA ARG A 206 -11.23 6.05 14.14
C ARG A 206 -11.63 4.64 14.56
N PHE A 207 -12.12 3.82 13.63
CA PHE A 207 -12.50 2.44 13.89
C PHE A 207 -11.33 1.62 14.46
N ILE A 208 -10.15 1.73 13.86
CA ILE A 208 -8.96 1.03 14.35
C ILE A 208 -8.64 1.46 15.78
N HIS A 209 -8.62 2.76 16.04
CA HIS A 209 -8.27 3.32 17.34
C HIS A 209 -9.29 2.96 18.46
N GLU A 210 -10.58 2.89 18.12
CA GLU A 210 -11.63 2.55 19.08
C GLU A 210 -11.68 1.05 19.40
N ASN A 211 -11.26 0.19 18.48
CA ASN A 211 -11.42 -1.24 18.62
C ASN A 211 -10.12 -1.99 18.97
N PHE A 212 -8.94 -1.44 18.64
CA PHE A 212 -7.68 -2.15 18.73
C PHE A 212 -6.58 -1.34 19.39
N THR A 213 -5.66 -2.03 20.06
CA THR A 213 -4.43 -1.44 20.61
C THR A 213 -3.28 -2.44 20.55
N VAL A 214 -2.05 -1.94 20.71
CA VAL A 214 -0.82 -2.76 20.77
C VAL A 214 -0.29 -2.77 22.20
N ALA A 215 0.00 -3.97 22.71
CA ALA A 215 0.49 -4.16 24.07
C ALA A 215 1.83 -3.44 24.30
N GLY A 216 1.94 -2.74 25.42
CA GLY A 216 3.18 -2.03 25.78
C GLY A 216 3.55 -0.87 24.84
N HIS A 217 2.66 -0.47 23.92
CA HIS A 217 2.91 0.58 22.96
C HIS A 217 2.37 1.93 23.45
N ASP A 218 3.24 2.94 23.48
CA ASP A 218 2.86 4.29 23.79
C ASP A 218 2.37 5.02 22.54
N VAL A 219 1.07 4.97 22.31
CA VAL A 219 0.41 5.59 21.15
C VAL A 219 0.67 7.09 21.06
N ALA A 220 0.74 7.79 22.21
CA ALA A 220 0.98 9.23 22.21
C ALA A 220 2.42 9.56 21.80
N ALA A 221 3.39 8.82 22.34
CA ALA A 221 4.80 8.97 21.96
C ALA A 221 5.00 8.65 20.47
N GLU A 222 4.34 7.62 19.96
CA GLU A 222 4.46 7.23 18.55
C GLU A 222 3.84 8.26 17.60
N LYS A 223 2.67 8.80 17.92
CA LYS A 223 2.08 9.93 17.18
C LYS A 223 3.01 11.13 17.17
N ALA A 224 3.55 11.50 18.32
CA ALA A 224 4.49 12.62 18.42
C ALA A 224 5.76 12.39 17.58
N ARG A 225 6.28 11.16 17.56
CA ARG A 225 7.40 10.76 16.70
C ARG A 225 7.10 10.93 15.21
N HIS A 226 5.94 10.46 14.77
CA HIS A 226 5.50 10.58 13.37
C HIS A 226 5.29 12.04 12.97
N GLU A 227 4.66 12.85 13.82
CA GLU A 227 4.49 14.28 13.57
C GLU A 227 5.83 15.01 13.49
N ALA A 228 6.78 14.68 14.37
CA ALA A 228 8.12 15.26 14.34
C ALA A 228 8.89 14.87 13.05
N GLU A 229 8.75 13.62 12.60
CA GLU A 229 9.32 13.15 11.34
C GLU A 229 8.73 13.90 10.13
N GLU A 230 7.41 14.07 10.08
CA GLU A 230 6.74 14.83 9.03
C GLU A 230 7.15 16.31 9.03
N LYS A 231 7.23 16.93 10.21
CA LYS A 231 7.74 18.31 10.35
C LYS A 231 9.19 18.41 9.86
N ARG A 232 10.04 17.42 10.14
CA ARG A 232 11.43 17.36 9.67
C ARG A 232 11.51 17.23 8.16
N LYS A 233 10.68 16.35 7.56
CA LYS A 233 10.59 16.19 6.10
C LYS A 233 10.16 17.49 5.44
N ARG A 234 9.14 18.16 5.98
CA ARG A 234 8.69 19.46 5.49
C ARG A 234 9.76 20.53 5.57
N LYS A 235 10.48 20.64 6.72
CA LYS A 235 11.58 21.60 6.90
C LYS A 235 12.78 21.29 5.98
N GLY A 236 13.16 20.02 5.84
CA GLY A 236 14.21 19.61 4.91
C GLY A 236 13.87 19.91 3.44
N HIS A 237 12.58 20.00 3.12
CA HIS A 237 12.09 20.42 1.82
C HIS A 237 12.26 21.93 1.54
N TRP A 238 12.40 22.80 2.55
CA TRP A 238 12.60 24.24 2.38
C TRP A 238 14.09 24.63 2.22
N GLY A 239 15.04 23.68 2.44
CA GLY A 239 16.47 23.88 2.23
C GLY A 239 16.88 23.80 0.75
N LYS A 240 18.00 23.13 0.48
CA LYS A 240 18.69 23.03 -0.83
C LYS A 240 17.80 22.65 -2.04
N GLY A 241 16.64 22.05 -1.83
CA GLY A 241 15.72 21.65 -2.89
C GLY A 241 14.66 22.68 -3.33
N ALA A 242 14.58 23.88 -2.74
CA ALA A 242 13.54 24.85 -3.10
C ALA A 242 13.70 25.39 -4.52
N VAL A 243 14.94 25.69 -4.91
CA VAL A 243 15.28 26.13 -6.27
C VAL A 243 15.06 24.99 -7.27
N GLU A 244 15.51 23.81 -6.94
CA GLU A 244 15.35 22.60 -7.76
C GLU A 244 13.86 22.26 -7.97
N ARG A 245 13.02 22.36 -6.92
CA ARG A 245 11.56 22.21 -7.06
C ARG A 245 10.90 23.30 -7.88
N TRP A 246 11.37 24.54 -7.78
CA TRP A 246 10.86 25.65 -8.58
C TRP A 246 11.21 25.43 -10.06
N VAL A 247 12.46 25.03 -10.34
CA VAL A 247 12.92 24.67 -11.70
C VAL A 247 12.11 23.48 -12.22
N ASN A 248 11.97 22.41 -11.44
CA ASN A 248 11.22 21.23 -11.82
C ASN A 248 9.74 21.53 -12.05
N ARG A 249 9.10 22.40 -11.23
CA ARG A 249 7.72 22.85 -11.49
C ARG A 249 7.58 23.64 -12.79
N LYS A 250 8.55 24.51 -13.11
CA LYS A 250 8.53 25.25 -14.37
C LYS A 250 8.78 24.34 -15.57
N LEU A 251 9.79 23.49 -15.50
CA LEU A 251 10.09 22.51 -16.53
C LEU A 251 8.92 21.54 -16.73
N PHE A 252 8.28 21.09 -15.65
CA PHE A 252 7.10 20.23 -15.72
C PHE A 252 5.90 20.92 -16.40
N LYS A 253 5.61 22.18 -16.06
CA LYS A 253 4.55 22.92 -16.75
C LYS A 253 4.82 23.08 -18.24
N THR A 254 6.09 23.30 -18.60
CA THR A 254 6.53 23.41 -20.00
C THR A 254 6.46 22.04 -20.70
N TYR A 255 6.92 20.99 -20.06
CA TYR A 255 6.85 19.61 -20.57
C TYR A 255 5.40 19.16 -20.78
N ARG A 256 4.52 19.45 -19.81
CA ARG A 256 3.09 19.10 -19.91
C ARG A 256 2.41 19.85 -21.05
N ARG A 257 2.71 21.13 -21.23
CA ARG A 257 2.21 21.93 -22.38
C ARG A 257 2.73 21.38 -23.71
N LEU A 258 3.98 20.94 -23.75
CA LEU A 258 4.55 20.30 -24.92
C LEU A 258 3.90 18.94 -25.20
N GLN A 259 3.65 18.13 -24.19
CA GLN A 259 2.90 16.87 -24.35
C GLN A 259 1.48 17.13 -24.85
N ASP A 260 0.74 18.06 -24.22
CA ASP A 260 -0.61 18.39 -24.63
C ASP A 260 -0.61 18.88 -26.10
N TYR A 261 0.34 19.73 -26.48
CA TYR A 261 0.52 20.18 -27.86
C TYR A 261 0.83 19.01 -28.84
N LEU A 262 1.73 18.09 -28.47
CA LEU A 262 2.08 16.95 -29.30
C LEU A 262 0.92 15.96 -29.46
N ILE A 263 0.08 15.82 -28.43
CA ILE A 263 -1.16 15.03 -28.49
C ILE A 263 -2.17 15.71 -29.42
N GLU A 264 -2.37 17.03 -29.30
CA GLU A 264 -3.25 17.82 -30.19
C GLU A 264 -2.79 17.72 -31.64
N GLN A 265 -1.48 17.70 -31.89
CA GLN A 265 -0.90 17.51 -33.23
C GLN A 265 -0.90 16.04 -33.71
N LYS A 266 -1.47 15.10 -32.94
CA LYS A 266 -1.48 13.66 -33.22
C LYS A 266 -0.08 13.04 -33.40
N ILE A 267 0.95 13.64 -32.83
CA ILE A 267 2.33 13.14 -32.84
C ILE A 267 2.52 12.11 -31.73
N LEU A 268 1.81 12.27 -30.61
CA LEU A 268 1.74 11.30 -29.52
C LEU A 268 0.34 10.71 -29.41
N PRO A 269 0.17 9.45 -29.00
CA PRO A 269 -1.13 8.87 -28.77
C PRO A 269 -1.89 9.66 -27.68
N GLY A 270 -3.18 9.94 -27.96
CA GLY A 270 -4.03 10.76 -27.09
C GLY A 270 -4.43 10.13 -25.76
N ASP A 271 -4.20 8.83 -25.63
CA ASP A 271 -4.55 8.07 -24.44
C ASP A 271 -3.39 8.13 -23.44
N ARG A 272 -3.54 8.99 -22.44
CA ARG A 272 -2.72 8.84 -21.23
C ARG A 272 -3.14 7.53 -20.58
N PRO A 273 -2.23 6.56 -20.35
CA PRO A 273 -2.59 5.40 -19.56
C PRO A 273 -3.08 5.88 -18.20
N CYS A 274 -4.39 5.79 -17.98
CA CYS A 274 -4.94 5.97 -16.65
C CYS A 274 -4.58 4.72 -15.87
N TRP A 275 -3.80 4.87 -14.82
CA TRP A 275 -3.31 3.76 -14.00
C TRP A 275 -4.43 2.81 -13.56
N PHE A 276 -5.67 3.33 -13.42
CA PHE A 276 -6.85 2.56 -13.07
C PHE A 276 -7.52 1.86 -14.27
N GLU A 277 -7.48 2.42 -15.46
CA GLU A 277 -8.10 1.77 -16.64
C GLU A 277 -7.32 0.53 -17.08
N GLU A 278 -5.99 0.55 -16.97
CA GLU A 278 -5.16 -0.64 -17.23
C GLU A 278 -5.14 -1.60 -16.03
N SER A 279 -5.21 -1.11 -14.78
CA SER A 279 -5.25 -1.98 -13.61
C SER A 279 -6.56 -2.75 -13.50
N ASP A 280 -7.71 -2.17 -13.89
CA ASP A 280 -8.99 -2.87 -13.92
C ASP A 280 -9.02 -4.01 -14.95
N LYS A 281 -8.21 -3.92 -16.00
CA LYS A 281 -8.13 -4.96 -17.04
C LYS A 281 -7.06 -6.02 -16.78
N THR A 282 -6.02 -5.70 -16.02
CA THR A 282 -4.85 -6.59 -15.85
C THR A 282 -4.49 -6.89 -14.40
N TRP A 283 -4.99 -6.11 -13.44
CA TRP A 283 -4.59 -6.24 -12.05
C TRP A 283 -5.26 -7.40 -11.28
N PRO A 284 -6.52 -7.81 -11.53
CA PRO A 284 -7.11 -8.97 -10.87
C PRO A 284 -6.70 -10.31 -11.46
N HIS A 285 -6.28 -10.30 -12.74
CA HIS A 285 -5.98 -11.52 -13.46
C HIS A 285 -4.75 -11.23 -14.35
N GLY A 286 -3.56 -11.35 -13.79
CA GLY A 286 -2.39 -11.52 -14.64
C GLY A 286 -2.73 -12.61 -15.68
N PRO A 287 -2.18 -12.56 -16.91
CA PRO A 287 -2.46 -13.61 -17.88
C PRO A 287 -2.18 -14.95 -17.22
N VAL A 288 -3.22 -15.77 -17.07
CA VAL A 288 -3.05 -17.18 -16.77
C VAL A 288 -2.18 -17.69 -17.91
N PRO A 289 -1.02 -18.30 -17.65
CA PRO A 289 -0.26 -18.91 -18.73
C PRO A 289 -1.17 -19.92 -19.40
N GLU A 290 -1.49 -19.71 -20.67
CA GLU A 290 -2.11 -20.75 -21.47
C GLU A 290 -1.08 -21.87 -21.58
N GLY A 291 -1.36 -23.00 -20.98
CA GLY A 291 -0.62 -24.24 -21.20
C GLY A 291 0.15 -24.78 -19.98
N SER A 292 -0.53 -25.49 -19.10
CA SER A 292 -0.05 -26.74 -18.52
C SER A 292 -1.24 -27.57 -18.05
#